data_569323292a7da1cb4657c613d33e5bdf
#
_entry.id   569323292a7da1cb4657c613d33e5bdf
#
_cell.length_a   1.000
_cell.length_b   1.000
_cell.length_c   1.000
_cell.angle_alpha   90.00
_cell.angle_beta   90.00
_cell.angle_gamma   90.00
#
_symmetry.space_group_name_H-M   'P 1'
#
loop_
_entity.id
_entity.type
_entity.pdbx_description
1 polymer ?
#
loop_
_entity_poly.entity_id
_entity_poly.type
_entity_poly.pdbx_seq_one_letter_code
_entity_poly.pdbx_strand_id
1 'polypeptide(L)'
;MHKTKVSEICHPCSKANAVSEDDGIEAAIRRFVSQPETHVLYVVGKGGQLKGLVKIRHLLNWVRLKIGVGQERRDFTRGVEAFEAFELLRLAESTKIGDIVSMAVTLKMEDTLAHALNLMASEEVVEVAVIDEKNKLIGEIKLTDVMARLLDMKKDGKN
;
A
#
# COMPACT_ATOMS: atom_id res chain seq x y z
N MET A 1 -18.22 15.74 10.75
CA MET A 1 -17.10 15.38 9.84
C MET A 1 -15.81 16.16 10.10
N HIS A 2 -15.84 17.46 10.23
CA HIS A 2 -14.62 18.26 10.50
C HIS A 2 -13.96 18.00 11.87
N LYS A 3 -14.62 17.37 12.82
CA LYS A 3 -14.10 17.08 14.16
C LYS A 3 -13.68 15.64 14.37
N THR A 4 -14.13 14.71 13.52
CA THR A 4 -13.77 13.29 13.65
C THR A 4 -12.33 13.10 13.21
N LYS A 5 -11.53 12.44 14.04
CA LYS A 5 -10.11 12.21 13.82
C LYS A 5 -9.84 10.81 13.25
N VAL A 6 -8.71 10.68 12.58
CA VAL A 6 -8.19 9.40 12.10
C VAL A 6 -8.07 8.40 13.25
N SER A 7 -7.68 8.84 14.45
CA SER A 7 -7.56 8.00 15.64
C SER A 7 -8.86 7.27 16.05
N GLU A 8 -10.02 7.76 15.60
CA GLU A 8 -11.32 7.14 15.92
C GLU A 8 -11.66 5.93 15.03
N ILE A 9 -10.99 5.81 13.88
CA ILE A 9 -11.26 4.75 12.89
C ILE A 9 -10.00 4.00 12.46
N CYS A 10 -8.82 4.39 12.96
CA CYS A 10 -7.57 3.74 12.63
C CYS A 10 -7.52 2.32 13.21
N HIS A 11 -7.21 1.37 12.36
CA HIS A 11 -6.90 0.01 12.76
C HIS A 11 -5.40 -0.14 13.00
N PRO A 12 -4.97 -0.79 14.10
CA PRO A 12 -3.56 -1.11 14.27
C PRO A 12 -3.08 -1.94 13.08
N CYS A 13 -1.96 -1.56 12.47
CA CYS A 13 -1.32 -2.42 11.48
C CYS A 13 -0.92 -3.72 12.16
N SER A 14 -1.56 -4.80 11.78
CA SER A 14 -1.13 -6.11 12.18
C SER A 14 0.26 -6.38 11.58
N LYS A 15 1.07 -7.20 12.26
CA LYS A 15 2.33 -7.71 11.68
C LYS A 15 2.11 -8.39 10.32
N ALA A 16 0.88 -8.72 10.00
CA ALA A 16 0.44 -9.33 8.78
C ALA A 16 0.53 -8.40 7.56
N ASN A 17 0.30 -7.10 7.75
CA ASN A 17 0.31 -6.10 6.68
C ASN A 17 1.65 -5.37 6.53
N ALA A 18 2.66 -5.73 7.34
CA ALA A 18 3.98 -5.13 7.27
C ALA A 18 5.05 -6.18 6.89
N VAL A 19 5.99 -5.74 6.06
CA VAL A 19 7.16 -6.52 5.63
C VAL A 19 8.42 -5.68 5.77
N SER A 20 9.56 -6.33 5.97
CA SER A 20 10.84 -5.64 6.03
C SER A 20 11.35 -5.28 4.64
N GLU A 21 12.00 -4.12 4.50
CA GLU A 21 12.71 -3.76 3.26
C GLU A 21 13.81 -4.76 2.88
N ASP A 22 14.36 -5.47 3.85
CA ASP A 22 15.41 -6.48 3.67
C ASP A 22 14.87 -7.88 3.30
N ASP A 23 13.55 -8.11 3.43
CA ASP A 23 12.94 -9.38 3.07
C ASP A 23 13.02 -9.61 1.54
N GLY A 24 13.09 -10.88 1.14
CA GLY A 24 12.99 -11.26 -0.27
C GLY A 24 11.58 -11.02 -0.83
N ILE A 25 11.48 -10.78 -2.14
CA ILE A 25 10.18 -10.54 -2.82
C ILE A 25 9.22 -11.71 -2.62
N GLU A 26 9.74 -12.94 -2.54
CA GLU A 26 8.91 -14.12 -2.25
C GLU A 26 8.18 -14.02 -0.90
N ALA A 27 8.75 -13.35 0.09
CA ALA A 27 8.08 -13.14 1.37
C ALA A 27 6.82 -12.28 1.22
N ALA A 28 6.85 -11.23 0.38
CA ALA A 28 5.66 -10.45 0.05
C ALA A 28 4.61 -11.30 -0.68
N ILE A 29 5.02 -12.13 -1.63
CA ILE A 29 4.11 -13.03 -2.35
C ILE A 29 3.42 -13.98 -1.37
N ARG A 30 4.16 -14.61 -0.45
CA ARG A 30 3.60 -15.49 0.58
C ARG A 30 2.60 -14.76 1.47
N ARG A 31 2.86 -13.49 1.82
CA ARG A 31 1.92 -12.66 2.58
C ARG A 31 0.61 -12.45 1.84
N PHE A 32 0.65 -12.03 0.58
CA PHE A 32 -0.55 -11.85 -0.22
C PHE A 32 -1.33 -13.16 -0.41
N VAL A 33 -0.64 -14.28 -0.61
CA VAL A 33 -1.29 -15.61 -0.73
C VAL A 33 -1.97 -16.02 0.57
N SER A 34 -1.38 -15.73 1.72
CA SER A 34 -1.95 -16.07 3.04
C SER A 34 -3.08 -15.13 3.47
N GLN A 35 -3.21 -13.98 2.82
CA GLN A 35 -4.20 -12.95 3.14
C GLN A 35 -4.81 -12.38 1.86
N PRO A 36 -5.74 -13.12 1.22
CA PRO A 36 -6.28 -12.77 -0.11
C PRO A 36 -6.99 -11.41 -0.17
N GLU A 37 -7.53 -10.93 0.94
CA GLU A 37 -8.17 -9.61 1.05
C GLU A 37 -7.17 -8.45 1.15
N THR A 38 -5.88 -8.73 1.33
CA THR A 38 -4.83 -7.72 1.41
C THR A 38 -4.32 -7.37 0.01
N HIS A 39 -4.36 -6.10 -0.36
CA HIS A 39 -3.89 -5.61 -1.65
C HIS A 39 -2.61 -4.77 -1.52
N VAL A 40 -2.27 -4.36 -0.30
CA VAL A 40 -1.12 -3.51 0.01
C VAL A 40 -0.36 -4.10 1.20
N LEU A 41 0.97 -4.14 1.09
CA LEU A 41 1.87 -4.43 2.21
C LEU A 41 2.72 -3.19 2.48
N TYR A 42 2.77 -2.77 3.73
CA TYR A 42 3.61 -1.67 4.16
C TYR A 42 5.04 -2.16 4.38
N VAL A 43 5.99 -1.44 3.82
CA VAL A 43 7.42 -1.77 3.91
C VAL A 43 8.04 -0.94 5.02
N VAL A 44 8.64 -1.61 5.99
CA VAL A 44 9.25 -0.97 7.16
C VAL A 44 10.73 -1.25 7.24
N GLY A 45 11.48 -0.28 7.71
CA GLY A 45 12.89 -0.41 8.05
C GLY A 45 13.10 -1.04 9.44
N LYS A 46 14.38 -1.20 9.82
CA LYS A 46 14.79 -1.85 11.09
C LYS A 46 14.21 -1.22 12.35
N GLY A 47 13.95 0.08 12.35
CA GLY A 47 13.36 0.80 13.46
C GLY A 47 11.82 0.88 13.43
N GLY A 48 11.17 0.21 12.48
CA GLY A 48 9.73 0.28 12.27
C GLY A 48 9.27 1.51 11.47
N GLN A 49 10.20 2.32 10.97
CA GLN A 49 9.88 3.45 10.12
C GLN A 49 9.30 2.98 8.80
N LEU A 50 8.24 3.64 8.36
CA LEU A 50 7.62 3.38 7.06
C LEU A 50 8.58 3.83 5.95
N LYS A 51 8.90 2.90 5.05
CA LYS A 51 9.71 3.14 3.85
C LYS A 51 8.85 3.35 2.61
N GLY A 52 7.67 2.81 2.60
CA GLY A 52 6.73 2.85 1.51
C GLY A 52 5.79 1.66 1.54
N LEU A 53 5.32 1.27 0.37
CA LEU A 53 4.41 0.14 0.23
C LEU A 53 4.68 -0.68 -1.04
N VAL A 54 4.21 -1.92 -1.02
CA VAL A 54 4.15 -2.79 -2.20
C VAL A 54 2.69 -3.15 -2.45
N LYS A 55 2.19 -2.85 -3.64
CA LYS A 55 0.86 -3.27 -4.09
C LYS A 55 0.95 -4.64 -4.76
N ILE A 56 -0.06 -5.48 -4.59
CA ILE A 56 -0.12 -6.80 -5.25
C ILE A 56 0.07 -6.69 -6.77
N ARG A 57 -0.44 -5.62 -7.38
CA ARG A 57 -0.26 -5.36 -8.82
C ARG A 57 1.21 -5.19 -9.24
N HIS A 58 2.08 -4.68 -8.36
CA HIS A 58 3.50 -4.54 -8.65
C HIS A 58 4.18 -5.90 -8.76
N LEU A 59 3.72 -6.87 -7.98
CA LEU A 59 4.24 -8.24 -8.02
C LEU A 59 3.78 -9.01 -9.28
N LEU A 60 2.69 -8.62 -9.90
CA LEU A 60 2.20 -9.27 -11.12
C LEU A 60 3.27 -9.27 -12.21
N ASN A 61 3.89 -8.11 -12.45
CA ASN A 61 4.95 -7.99 -13.45
C ASN A 61 6.19 -8.80 -13.06
N TRP A 62 6.57 -8.78 -11.79
CA TRP A 62 7.69 -9.58 -11.30
C TRP A 62 7.44 -11.09 -11.50
N VAL A 63 6.24 -11.58 -11.14
CA VAL A 63 5.84 -12.97 -11.34
C VAL A 63 5.88 -13.33 -12.83
N ARG A 64 5.29 -12.51 -13.70
CA ARG A 64 5.33 -12.73 -15.16
C ARG A 64 6.74 -12.87 -15.70
N LEU A 65 7.66 -12.03 -15.24
CA LEU A 65 9.07 -12.10 -15.63
C LEU A 65 9.75 -13.38 -15.14
N LYS A 66 9.45 -13.81 -13.90
CA LYS A 66 10.08 -14.99 -13.29
C LYS A 66 9.59 -16.31 -13.86
N ILE A 67 8.29 -16.43 -14.18
CA ILE A 67 7.73 -17.68 -14.73
C ILE A 67 7.88 -17.78 -16.26
N GLY A 68 8.51 -16.79 -16.89
CA GLY A 68 8.77 -16.80 -18.32
C GLY A 68 7.50 -16.74 -19.21
N VAL A 69 6.37 -16.31 -18.65
CA VAL A 69 5.18 -15.99 -19.44
C VAL A 69 5.52 -14.74 -20.26
N GLY A 70 5.80 -14.94 -21.51
CA GLY A 70 6.31 -13.94 -22.42
C GLY A 70 7.74 -14.25 -22.89
N GLN A 71 8.05 -15.53 -23.11
CA GLN A 71 9.34 -15.92 -23.74
C GLN A 71 9.57 -15.26 -25.10
N GLU A 72 8.55 -14.70 -25.70
CA GLU A 72 8.69 -13.75 -26.78
C GLU A 72 9.05 -12.37 -26.20
N ARG A 73 10.32 -12.22 -25.83
CA ARG A 73 10.91 -10.91 -25.48
C ARG A 73 10.57 -9.79 -26.48
N ARG A 74 10.09 -10.15 -27.67
CA ARG A 74 9.66 -9.23 -28.72
C ARG A 74 8.28 -8.62 -28.46
N ASP A 75 7.38 -9.29 -27.74
CA ASP A 75 6.04 -8.76 -27.47
C ASP A 75 6.00 -7.87 -26.23
N PHE A 76 6.96 -8.03 -25.30
CA PHE A 76 7.08 -7.14 -24.13
C PHE A 76 7.49 -5.72 -24.50
N THR A 77 8.19 -5.51 -25.59
CA THR A 77 8.69 -4.20 -26.01
C THR A 77 7.84 -3.55 -27.11
N ARG A 78 6.87 -4.25 -27.67
CA ARG A 78 5.92 -3.66 -28.60
C ARG A 78 4.90 -2.80 -27.87
N GLY A 79 5.07 -1.48 -27.94
CA GLY A 79 4.15 -0.51 -27.36
C GLY A 79 4.42 -0.14 -25.91
N VAL A 80 5.51 -0.64 -25.32
CA VAL A 80 5.99 -0.22 -23.99
C VAL A 80 6.93 0.98 -24.20
N GLU A 81 6.65 2.09 -23.55
CA GLU A 81 7.55 3.25 -23.56
C GLU A 81 8.91 2.88 -22.94
N ALA A 82 9.99 3.56 -23.32
CA ALA A 82 11.35 3.26 -22.85
C ALA A 82 11.46 3.27 -21.31
N PHE A 83 10.68 4.12 -20.66
CA PHE A 83 10.59 4.17 -19.19
C PHE A 83 10.01 2.88 -18.58
N GLU A 84 8.92 2.35 -19.15
CA GLU A 84 8.31 1.10 -18.69
C GLU A 84 9.24 -0.09 -18.92
N ALA A 85 9.96 -0.11 -20.05
CA ALA A 85 10.95 -1.16 -20.33
C ALA A 85 12.09 -1.14 -19.30
N PHE A 86 12.57 0.03 -18.91
CA PHE A 86 13.60 0.18 -17.86
C PHE A 86 13.10 -0.28 -16.50
N GLU A 87 11.88 0.09 -16.11
CA GLU A 87 11.26 -0.36 -14.85
C GLU A 87 11.06 -1.87 -14.82
N LEU A 88 10.68 -2.49 -15.95
CA LEU A 88 10.56 -3.95 -16.05
C LEU A 88 11.93 -4.65 -15.91
N LEU A 89 12.99 -4.11 -16.49
CA LEU A 89 14.34 -4.64 -16.33
C LEU A 89 14.81 -4.55 -14.88
N ARG A 90 14.63 -3.39 -14.26
CA ARG A 90 14.93 -3.18 -12.84
C ARG A 90 14.18 -4.19 -11.97
N LEU A 91 12.90 -4.40 -12.24
CA LEU A 91 12.06 -5.34 -11.53
C LEU A 91 12.55 -6.80 -11.70
N ALA A 92 13.00 -7.17 -12.89
CA ALA A 92 13.51 -8.52 -13.18
C ALA A 92 14.80 -8.85 -12.38
N GLU A 93 15.61 -7.84 -12.10
CA GLU A 93 16.84 -7.96 -11.30
C GLU A 93 16.60 -7.84 -9.80
N SER A 94 15.43 -7.36 -9.39
CA SER A 94 15.10 -7.14 -8.00
C SER A 94 15.01 -8.45 -7.22
N THR A 95 15.59 -8.47 -6.03
CA THR A 95 15.57 -9.61 -5.12
C THR A 95 14.96 -9.29 -3.77
N LYS A 96 15.06 -8.05 -3.33
CA LYS A 96 14.53 -7.56 -2.06
C LYS A 96 13.28 -6.71 -2.25
N ILE A 97 12.45 -6.69 -1.23
CA ILE A 97 11.25 -5.85 -1.19
C ILE A 97 11.62 -4.37 -1.32
N GLY A 98 12.71 -3.94 -0.70
CA GLY A 98 13.21 -2.57 -0.81
C GLY A 98 13.50 -2.10 -2.24
N ASP A 99 13.77 -3.02 -3.17
CA ASP A 99 14.03 -2.71 -4.58
C ASP A 99 12.76 -2.35 -5.36
N ILE A 100 11.58 -2.78 -4.86
CA ILE A 100 10.28 -2.62 -5.54
C ILE A 100 9.29 -1.73 -4.77
N VAL A 101 9.75 -1.09 -3.72
CA VAL A 101 8.94 -0.24 -2.87
C VAL A 101 8.48 1.02 -3.62
N SER A 102 7.23 1.39 -3.44
CA SER A 102 6.65 2.64 -3.93
C SER A 102 6.40 3.60 -2.76
N MET A 103 6.36 4.89 -3.04
CA MET A 103 5.99 5.88 -2.02
C MET A 103 4.59 5.59 -1.47
N ALA A 104 4.44 5.73 -0.16
CA ALA A 104 3.16 5.68 0.52
C ALA A 104 2.72 7.09 0.92
N VAL A 105 1.46 7.41 0.67
CA VAL A 105 0.83 8.55 1.32
C VAL A 105 0.50 8.17 2.75
N THR A 106 0.59 9.12 3.66
CA THR A 106 0.47 8.87 5.09
C THR A 106 -0.46 9.86 5.77
N LEU A 107 -1.03 9.44 6.87
CA LEU A 107 -1.82 10.24 7.79
C LEU A 107 -1.24 10.12 9.20
N LYS A 108 -1.61 11.07 10.05
CA LYS A 108 -1.35 11.04 11.49
C LYS A 108 -2.65 10.82 12.25
N MET A 109 -2.55 10.39 13.51
CA MET A 109 -3.72 10.15 14.36
C MET A 109 -4.59 11.39 14.56
N GLU A 110 -3.97 12.58 14.55
CA GLU A 110 -4.64 13.88 14.75
C GLU A 110 -5.31 14.42 13.50
N ASP A 111 -5.00 13.87 12.33
CA ASP A 111 -5.62 14.27 11.06
C ASP A 111 -7.13 14.05 11.11
N THR A 112 -7.84 14.90 10.38
CA THR A 112 -9.29 14.80 10.31
C THR A 112 -9.74 13.79 9.26
N LEU A 113 -10.92 13.23 9.45
CA LEU A 113 -11.55 12.36 8.49
C LEU A 113 -11.76 13.03 7.12
N ALA A 114 -12.03 14.33 7.12
CA ALA A 114 -12.15 15.11 5.90
C ALA A 114 -10.81 15.20 5.15
N HIS A 115 -9.69 15.36 5.87
CA HIS A 115 -8.35 15.33 5.27
C HIS A 115 -8.04 13.96 4.68
N ALA A 116 -8.36 12.89 5.41
CA ALA A 116 -8.18 11.52 4.94
C ALA A 116 -8.94 11.24 3.63
N LEU A 117 -10.20 11.67 3.54
CA LEU A 117 -11.01 11.52 2.32
C LEU A 117 -10.43 12.29 1.14
N ASN A 118 -10.01 13.54 1.36
CA ASN A 118 -9.40 14.34 0.32
C ASN A 118 -8.10 13.71 -0.19
N LEU A 119 -7.27 13.19 0.73
CA LEU A 119 -6.05 12.48 0.39
C LEU A 119 -6.34 11.22 -0.43
N MET A 120 -7.29 10.39 0.02
CA MET A 120 -7.70 9.19 -0.71
C MET A 120 -8.20 9.51 -2.12
N ALA A 121 -8.97 10.59 -2.27
CA ALA A 121 -9.49 11.01 -3.57
C ALA A 121 -8.41 11.56 -4.49
N SER A 122 -7.52 12.42 -3.99
CA SER A 122 -6.46 13.03 -4.80
C SER A 122 -5.40 12.03 -5.25
N GLU A 123 -5.09 11.03 -4.41
CA GLU A 123 -4.06 10.01 -4.67
C GLU A 123 -4.65 8.71 -5.26
N GLU A 124 -5.98 8.67 -5.45
CA GLU A 124 -6.69 7.48 -5.97
C GLU A 124 -6.37 6.20 -5.18
N VAL A 125 -6.31 6.31 -3.84
CA VAL A 125 -6.00 5.20 -2.94
C VAL A 125 -7.20 4.88 -2.03
N VAL A 126 -7.33 3.62 -1.65
CA VAL A 126 -8.40 3.12 -0.78
C VAL A 126 -7.89 2.65 0.59
N GLU A 127 -6.59 2.65 0.78
CA GLU A 127 -5.90 2.30 2.02
C GLU A 127 -4.76 3.30 2.25
N VAL A 128 -4.64 3.83 3.46
CA VAL A 128 -3.63 4.82 3.83
C VAL A 128 -2.97 4.43 5.15
N ALA A 129 -1.64 4.44 5.15
CA ALA A 129 -0.84 4.21 6.35
C ALA A 129 -0.99 5.36 7.34
N VAL A 130 -1.05 5.02 8.63
CA VAL A 130 -1.00 5.99 9.73
C VAL A 130 0.35 5.86 10.43
N ILE A 131 1.04 6.99 10.58
CA ILE A 131 2.37 7.06 11.17
C ILE A 131 2.40 7.96 12.40
N ASP A 132 3.38 7.73 13.26
CA ASP A 132 3.69 8.60 14.38
C ASP A 132 4.67 9.73 14.00
N GLU A 133 5.02 10.58 14.97
CA GLU A 133 5.96 11.69 14.80
C GLU A 133 7.39 11.25 14.41
N LYS A 134 7.72 9.97 14.63
CA LYS A 134 9.00 9.37 14.25
C LYS A 134 8.94 8.60 12.93
N ASN A 135 7.86 8.82 12.15
CA ASN A 135 7.59 8.11 10.90
C ASN A 135 7.44 6.58 11.06
N LYS A 136 7.10 6.12 12.27
CA LYS A 136 6.82 4.69 12.48
C LYS A 136 5.40 4.37 12.07
N LEU A 137 5.25 3.23 11.40
CA LEU A 137 3.95 2.70 11.05
C LEU A 137 3.22 2.26 12.33
N ILE A 138 2.06 2.87 12.60
CA ILE A 138 1.24 2.58 13.77
C ILE A 138 -0.13 2.03 13.43
N GLY A 139 -0.61 2.26 12.22
CA GLY A 139 -1.92 1.78 11.81
C GLY A 139 -2.21 2.02 10.34
N GLU A 140 -3.44 1.75 9.98
CA GLU A 140 -4.00 2.03 8.66
C GLU A 140 -5.47 2.44 8.77
N ILE A 141 -5.94 3.14 7.76
CA ILE A 141 -7.36 3.35 7.53
C ILE A 141 -7.73 2.87 6.13
N LYS A 142 -8.93 2.33 6.00
CA LYS A 142 -9.50 1.91 4.72
C LYS A 142 -10.68 2.80 4.35
N LEU A 143 -10.88 3.01 3.07
CA LEU A 143 -12.02 3.78 2.58
C LEU A 143 -13.35 3.21 3.10
N THR A 144 -13.46 1.89 3.23
CA THR A 144 -14.63 1.22 3.81
C THR A 144 -14.93 1.66 5.23
N ASP A 145 -13.92 1.87 6.06
CA ASP A 145 -14.09 2.33 7.45
C ASP A 145 -14.58 3.77 7.49
N VAL A 146 -14.02 4.60 6.61
CA VAL A 146 -14.48 5.98 6.42
C VAL A 146 -15.93 6.02 5.98
N MET A 147 -16.32 5.19 5.03
CA MET A 147 -17.71 5.09 4.54
C MET A 147 -18.67 4.60 5.63
N ALA A 148 -18.27 3.59 6.39
CA ALA A 148 -19.06 3.09 7.52
C ALA A 148 -19.29 4.19 8.56
N ARG A 149 -18.24 4.93 8.93
CA ARG A 149 -18.36 6.05 9.87
C ARG A 149 -19.30 7.16 9.37
N LEU A 150 -19.26 7.46 8.07
CA LEU A 150 -20.16 8.44 7.46
C LEU A 150 -21.64 8.00 7.52
N LEU A 151 -21.91 6.71 7.34
CA LEU A 151 -23.27 6.17 7.45
C LEU A 151 -23.79 6.26 8.88
N ASP A 152 -22.95 5.98 9.88
CA ASP A 152 -23.33 6.10 11.30
C ASP A 152 -23.62 7.54 11.69
N MET A 153 -22.81 8.50 11.25
CA MET A 153 -23.04 9.93 11.49
C MET A 153 -24.36 10.43 10.91
N LYS A 154 -24.83 9.87 9.78
CA LYS A 154 -26.12 10.20 9.20
C LYS A 154 -27.30 9.68 10.02
N LYS A 155 -27.13 8.55 10.72
CA LYS A 155 -28.16 8.00 11.62
C LYS A 155 -28.31 8.87 12.86
N ASP A 156 -27.18 9.30 13.46
CA ASP A 156 -27.16 10.14 14.66
C ASP A 156 -27.67 11.58 14.41
N GLY A 157 -27.55 12.08 13.17
CA GLY A 157 -28.02 13.41 12.79
C GLY A 157 -29.49 13.51 12.39
N LYS A 158 -30.28 12.44 12.52
CA LYS A 158 -31.73 12.38 12.21
C LYS A 158 -32.62 12.40 13.43
N ASN A 159 -32.20 13.03 14.54
CA ASN A 159 -33.07 13.40 15.65
C ASN A 159 -33.30 14.88 15.67
#